data_a4dd15404ff216bf8d7393dd2e1b961d
#
_entry.id   a4dd15404ff216bf8d7393dd2e1b961d
#
_cell.length_a   1.000
_cell.length_b   1.000
_cell.length_c   1.000
_cell.angle_alpha   90.00
_cell.angle_beta   90.00
_cell.angle_gamma   90.00
#
_symmetry.space_group_name_H-M   'P 1'
#
loop_
_entity.id
_entity.type
_entity.pdbx_description
1 polymer ?
#
loop_
_entity_poly.entity_id
_entity_poly.type
_entity_poly.pdbx_seq_one_letter_code
_entity_poly.pdbx_strand_id
1 'polypeptide(L)'
;IREFYKMYRPAPLVRAYCLEKKLGTPAKIYYKFEGNNTSGSHKLNSAIAQAYYAKKQGLKGVTTETGAGQWGTALSMACSYFDLDCNVYMRTYGAKVTPSPSETTNVGRKILKEHPGTSGSLGCAISEAVEVAVSTEGYRYVLGSVLSQVLLHQTVIGLETKIALDKYGITPDIIIGCAGGGSNIGGLISPFAGEMLRGEKDYQIIAVEPASCPSLTRGVYAYDFCDTGMVCPLSKMYTLGCDFIPSANHAGGLRYHGMSSIVSELYDQGLIEARSVEQTEVFKAAETFAR
;
A
#
# COMPACT_ATOMS: atom_id res chain seq x y z
N ILE A 1 4.13 -1.59 20.30
CA ILE A 1 3.78 -0.81 19.12
C ILE A 1 3.82 0.68 19.43
N ARG A 2 3.08 1.18 20.44
CA ARG A 2 3.02 2.62 20.76
C ARG A 2 4.39 3.25 21.04
N GLU A 3 5.30 2.56 21.71
CA GLU A 3 6.65 3.06 22.00
C GLU A 3 7.47 3.26 20.69
N PHE A 4 7.34 2.33 19.73
CA PHE A 4 7.97 2.50 18.42
C PHE A 4 7.36 3.67 17.64
N TYR A 5 6.04 3.88 17.73
CA TYR A 5 5.40 5.01 17.07
C TYR A 5 5.89 6.36 17.58
N LYS A 6 6.23 6.49 18.87
CA LYS A 6 6.80 7.73 19.43
C LYS A 6 8.09 8.19 18.76
N MET A 7 8.83 7.29 18.09
CA MET A 7 10.07 7.66 17.38
C MET A 7 9.85 8.55 16.15
N TYR A 8 8.67 8.50 15.52
CA TYR A 8 8.42 9.20 14.26
C TYR A 8 6.99 9.73 14.09
N ARG A 9 6.12 9.54 15.07
CA ARG A 9 4.76 10.05 15.05
C ARG A 9 4.53 11.09 16.14
N PRO A 10 3.62 12.06 15.94
CA PRO A 10 2.78 12.23 14.75
C PRO A 10 3.58 12.67 13.52
N ALA A 11 3.20 12.16 12.34
CA ALA A 11 3.78 12.62 11.09
C ALA A 11 3.28 14.04 10.74
N PRO A 12 4.10 14.90 10.11
CA PRO A 12 3.73 16.28 9.85
C PRO A 12 2.55 16.42 8.87
N LEU A 13 1.64 17.34 9.18
CA LEU A 13 0.69 17.91 8.20
C LEU A 13 1.22 19.28 7.79
N VAL A 14 1.56 19.43 6.52
CA VAL A 14 2.28 20.61 6.00
C VAL A 14 1.43 21.33 4.98
N ARG A 15 1.35 22.67 5.06
CA ARG A 15 0.72 23.48 4.03
C ARG A 15 1.72 23.79 2.91
N ALA A 16 1.33 23.55 1.68
CA ALA A 16 2.17 23.67 0.49
C ALA A 16 2.10 25.06 -0.15
N TYR A 17 2.48 26.11 0.61
CA TYR A 17 2.41 27.52 0.13
C TYR A 17 3.12 27.75 -1.22
N CYS A 18 4.29 27.15 -1.41
CA CYS A 18 5.02 27.29 -2.67
C CYS A 18 4.28 26.66 -3.84
N LEU A 19 3.64 25.49 -3.63
CA LEU A 19 2.84 24.82 -4.65
C LEU A 19 1.58 25.62 -4.98
N GLU A 20 0.86 26.13 -3.96
CA GLU A 20 -0.32 27.01 -4.15
C GLU A 20 0.03 28.19 -5.04
N LYS A 21 1.13 28.88 -4.73
CA LYS A 21 1.62 30.02 -5.51
C LYS A 21 1.99 29.62 -6.95
N LYS A 22 2.68 28.50 -7.11
CA LYS A 22 3.12 28.01 -8.42
C LYS A 22 1.98 27.62 -9.33
N LEU A 23 0.92 27.03 -8.77
CA LEU A 23 -0.28 26.65 -9.50
C LEU A 23 -1.23 27.84 -9.75
N GLY A 24 -1.01 28.99 -9.11
CA GLY A 24 -1.89 30.15 -9.21
C GLY A 24 -3.31 29.88 -8.71
N THR A 25 -3.48 28.97 -7.74
CA THR A 25 -4.76 28.51 -7.25
C THR A 25 -5.15 29.20 -5.95
N PRO A 26 -6.45 29.51 -5.71
CA PRO A 26 -6.94 29.96 -4.42
C PRO A 26 -7.08 28.83 -3.40
N ALA A 27 -6.97 27.57 -3.83
CA ALA A 27 -7.07 26.40 -2.97
C ALA A 27 -5.94 26.35 -1.94
N LYS A 28 -6.29 26.01 -0.70
CA LYS A 28 -5.30 25.73 0.37
C LYS A 28 -4.89 24.28 0.30
N ILE A 29 -3.64 24.01 -0.05
CA ILE A 29 -3.12 22.64 -0.27
C ILE A 29 -2.34 22.19 0.95
N TYR A 30 -2.72 21.04 1.49
CA TYR A 30 -2.02 20.38 2.61
C TYR A 30 -1.58 18.98 2.20
N TYR A 31 -0.43 18.55 2.69
CA TYR A 31 0.00 17.15 2.54
C TYR A 31 0.43 16.54 3.86
N LYS A 32 -0.01 15.33 4.11
CA LYS A 32 0.43 14.49 5.24
C LYS A 32 1.71 13.79 4.86
N PHE A 33 2.83 14.19 5.47
CA PHE A 33 4.15 13.71 5.09
C PHE A 33 4.52 12.43 5.86
N GLU A 34 4.27 11.29 5.26
CA GLU A 34 4.57 9.96 5.83
C GLU A 34 6.00 9.46 5.53
N GLY A 35 6.84 10.28 4.92
CA GLY A 35 8.25 9.98 4.63
C GLY A 35 9.23 10.36 5.74
N ASN A 36 8.77 10.88 6.86
CA ASN A 36 9.59 11.36 7.98
C ASN A 36 10.07 10.25 8.94
N ASN A 37 10.17 9.03 8.47
CA ASN A 37 10.68 7.90 9.23
C ASN A 37 11.80 7.20 8.46
N THR A 38 12.54 6.33 9.15
CA THR A 38 13.71 5.66 8.61
C THR A 38 13.45 4.75 7.40
N SER A 39 12.20 4.28 7.21
CA SER A 39 11.83 3.52 6.00
C SER A 39 11.41 4.41 4.83
N GLY A 40 11.25 5.71 5.04
CA GLY A 40 10.84 6.68 4.03
C GLY A 40 9.39 6.54 3.55
N SER A 41 8.53 5.79 4.26
CA SER A 41 7.15 5.57 3.82
C SER A 41 6.18 5.23 4.95
N HIS A 42 4.86 5.40 4.68
CA HIS A 42 3.76 5.02 5.57
C HIS A 42 3.76 3.52 5.94
N LYS A 43 4.44 2.68 5.17
CA LYS A 43 4.39 1.22 5.34
C LYS A 43 4.97 0.76 6.68
N LEU A 44 5.86 1.55 7.29
CA LEU A 44 6.42 1.26 8.61
C LEU A 44 5.33 1.13 9.70
N ASN A 45 4.23 1.87 9.58
CA ASN A 45 3.11 1.79 10.53
C ASN A 45 2.56 0.36 10.63
N SER A 46 2.33 -0.28 9.50
CA SER A 46 1.84 -1.67 9.47
C SER A 46 2.96 -2.68 9.73
N ALA A 47 4.18 -2.43 9.26
CA ALA A 47 5.30 -3.33 9.45
C ALA A 47 5.62 -3.56 10.94
N ILE A 48 5.65 -2.50 11.74
CA ILE A 48 5.87 -2.59 13.20
C ILE A 48 4.77 -3.41 13.87
N ALA A 49 3.51 -3.20 13.50
CA ALA A 49 2.40 -3.94 14.08
C ALA A 49 2.49 -5.44 13.75
N GLN A 50 2.74 -5.78 12.48
CA GLN A 50 2.83 -7.17 12.03
C GLN A 50 4.04 -7.90 12.64
N ALA A 51 5.22 -7.26 12.67
CA ALA A 51 6.40 -7.83 13.32
C ALA A 51 6.20 -8.02 14.83
N TYR A 52 5.55 -7.07 15.51
CA TYR A 52 5.19 -7.21 16.91
C TYR A 52 4.32 -8.44 17.18
N TYR A 53 3.25 -8.62 16.40
CA TYR A 53 2.36 -9.76 16.55
C TYR A 53 3.04 -11.08 16.18
N ALA A 54 3.89 -11.10 15.17
CA ALA A 54 4.72 -12.26 14.82
C ALA A 54 5.60 -12.70 16.01
N LYS A 55 6.29 -11.74 16.63
CA LYS A 55 7.11 -12.01 17.84
C LYS A 55 6.26 -12.52 19.01
N LYS A 56 5.09 -11.94 19.23
CA LYS A 56 4.15 -12.38 20.28
C LYS A 56 3.62 -13.78 20.08
N GLN A 57 3.51 -14.24 18.85
CA GLN A 57 3.13 -15.62 18.49
C GLN A 57 4.31 -16.61 18.58
N GLY A 58 5.50 -16.17 18.96
CA GLY A 58 6.69 -17.02 19.03
C GLY A 58 7.25 -17.44 17.68
N LEU A 59 6.96 -16.69 16.61
CA LEU A 59 7.48 -16.99 15.29
C LEU A 59 8.98 -16.73 15.22
N LYS A 60 9.69 -17.50 14.38
CA LYS A 60 11.11 -17.32 14.06
C LYS A 60 11.30 -16.20 13.05
N GLY A 61 10.37 -16.09 12.10
CA GLY A 61 10.49 -15.12 11.02
C GLY A 61 9.22 -14.95 10.23
N VAL A 62 9.30 -14.05 9.26
CA VAL A 62 8.23 -13.74 8.32
C VAL A 62 8.71 -13.79 6.88
N THR A 63 7.77 -14.09 5.98
CA THR A 63 7.99 -13.99 4.53
C THR A 63 7.10 -12.89 3.96
N THR A 64 7.55 -12.24 2.91
CA THR A 64 6.78 -11.22 2.24
C THR A 64 7.26 -10.98 0.81
N GLU A 65 6.47 -10.24 0.07
CA GLU A 65 6.81 -9.66 -1.22
C GLU A 65 7.08 -8.16 -1.11
N THR A 66 7.67 -7.58 -2.15
CA THR A 66 7.72 -6.12 -2.30
C THR A 66 7.86 -5.74 -3.78
N GLY A 67 7.12 -4.75 -4.23
CA GLY A 67 7.22 -4.22 -5.60
C GLY A 67 8.47 -3.34 -5.78
N ALA A 68 8.37 -2.06 -5.42
CA ALA A 68 9.47 -1.09 -5.53
C ALA A 68 10.44 -1.09 -4.32
N GLY A 69 10.30 -2.02 -3.38
CA GLY A 69 11.18 -2.16 -2.22
C GLY A 69 10.72 -1.45 -0.94
N GLN A 70 9.77 -0.55 -0.99
CA GLN A 70 9.34 0.23 0.19
C GLN A 70 8.77 -0.64 1.32
N TRP A 71 7.96 -1.64 0.97
CA TRP A 71 7.41 -2.56 1.98
C TRP A 71 8.50 -3.47 2.56
N GLY A 72 9.34 -4.05 1.70
CA GLY A 72 10.48 -4.87 2.14
C GLY A 72 11.41 -4.10 3.07
N THR A 73 11.73 -2.84 2.77
CA THR A 73 12.51 -1.95 3.63
C THR A 73 11.84 -1.76 5.00
N ALA A 74 10.56 -1.40 5.02
CA ALA A 74 9.83 -1.15 6.25
C ALA A 74 9.74 -2.42 7.13
N LEU A 75 9.47 -3.58 6.50
CA LEU A 75 9.37 -4.84 7.21
C LEU A 75 10.73 -5.34 7.73
N SER A 76 11.79 -5.21 6.92
CA SER A 76 13.14 -5.59 7.36
C SER A 76 13.56 -4.80 8.59
N MET A 77 13.28 -3.50 8.63
CA MET A 77 13.51 -2.66 9.81
C MET A 77 12.67 -3.10 11.00
N ALA A 78 11.38 -3.33 10.80
CA ALA A 78 10.51 -3.79 11.88
C ALA A 78 10.98 -5.15 12.44
N CYS A 79 11.38 -6.09 11.57
CA CYS A 79 11.90 -7.38 11.98
C CYS A 79 13.20 -7.26 12.78
N SER A 80 14.09 -6.33 12.43
CA SER A 80 15.31 -6.08 13.22
C SER A 80 15.02 -5.55 14.62
N TYR A 81 13.96 -4.76 14.82
CA TYR A 81 13.54 -4.31 16.14
C TYR A 81 13.00 -5.43 17.04
N PHE A 82 12.48 -6.49 16.45
CA PHE A 82 11.86 -7.61 17.17
C PHE A 82 12.67 -8.90 17.13
N ASP A 83 13.88 -8.86 16.58
CA ASP A 83 14.74 -10.03 16.40
C ASP A 83 13.98 -11.17 15.70
N LEU A 84 13.54 -10.90 14.47
CA LEU A 84 12.84 -11.81 13.58
C LEU A 84 13.58 -11.94 12.26
N ASP A 85 13.66 -13.14 11.73
CA ASP A 85 14.11 -13.36 10.36
C ASP A 85 13.13 -12.73 9.37
N CYS A 86 13.65 -12.15 8.27
CA CYS A 86 12.85 -11.55 7.23
C CYS A 86 13.26 -12.06 5.85
N ASN A 87 12.41 -12.84 5.21
CA ASN A 87 12.60 -13.31 3.84
C ASN A 87 11.74 -12.45 2.89
N VAL A 88 12.40 -11.68 2.01
CA VAL A 88 11.73 -10.77 1.08
C VAL A 88 11.97 -11.24 -0.35
N TYR A 89 10.92 -11.39 -1.09
CA TYR A 89 11.01 -11.61 -2.53
C TYR A 89 11.15 -10.24 -3.22
N MET A 90 12.33 -9.69 -3.16
CA MET A 90 13.01 -8.54 -3.78
C MET A 90 14.09 -7.87 -2.87
N ARG A 91 14.97 -7.03 -3.38
CA ARG A 91 16.26 -6.65 -2.74
C ARG A 91 16.12 -5.52 -1.70
N THR A 92 16.46 -5.74 -0.40
CA THR A 92 16.52 -4.67 0.63
C THR A 92 17.35 -5.00 1.89
N TYR A 93 17.67 -3.99 2.68
CA TYR A 93 18.44 -3.88 3.93
C TYR A 93 18.46 -5.13 4.84
N GLY A 94 19.51 -5.94 4.76
CA GLY A 94 19.77 -7.05 5.68
C GLY A 94 18.80 -8.25 5.58
N ALA A 95 17.74 -8.16 4.80
CA ALA A 95 16.82 -9.25 4.55
C ALA A 95 17.41 -10.24 3.52
N LYS A 96 17.08 -11.52 3.67
CA LYS A 96 17.33 -12.50 2.61
C LYS A 96 16.37 -12.23 1.46
N VAL A 97 16.93 -12.00 0.28
CA VAL A 97 16.18 -11.56 -0.88
C VAL A 97 16.26 -12.55 -2.02
N THR A 98 15.09 -12.88 -2.58
CA THR A 98 14.95 -13.73 -3.77
C THR A 98 14.21 -12.96 -4.87
N PRO A 99 14.75 -12.84 -6.11
CA PRO A 99 14.00 -12.30 -7.25
C PRO A 99 12.74 -13.14 -7.52
N SER A 100 11.65 -12.51 -7.95
CA SER A 100 10.39 -13.19 -8.28
C SER A 100 9.93 -12.81 -9.70
N PRO A 101 9.40 -13.79 -10.49
CA PRO A 101 9.31 -15.22 -10.18
C PRO A 101 10.68 -15.91 -10.17
N SER A 102 10.83 -16.94 -9.31
CA SER A 102 12.09 -17.65 -9.08
C SER A 102 12.00 -19.15 -9.37
N GLU A 103 13.14 -19.78 -9.52
CA GLU A 103 13.23 -21.25 -9.62
C GLU A 103 13.24 -21.94 -8.24
N THR A 104 13.22 -21.18 -7.15
CA THR A 104 13.32 -21.71 -5.78
C THR A 104 12.00 -22.24 -5.23
N THR A 105 10.87 -21.81 -5.79
CA THR A 105 9.53 -22.23 -5.41
C THR A 105 8.82 -23.03 -6.51
N ASN A 106 7.82 -23.84 -6.17
CA ASN A 106 7.02 -24.56 -7.17
C ASN A 106 6.17 -23.58 -7.99
N VAL A 107 5.58 -22.60 -7.32
CA VAL A 107 4.76 -21.56 -7.97
C VAL A 107 5.63 -20.74 -8.92
N GLY A 108 6.81 -20.31 -8.51
CA GLY A 108 7.73 -19.55 -9.36
C GLY A 108 8.12 -20.32 -10.62
N ARG A 109 8.52 -21.59 -10.48
CA ARG A 109 8.82 -22.47 -11.63
C ARG A 109 7.63 -22.63 -12.58
N LYS A 110 6.42 -22.79 -12.03
CA LYS A 110 5.19 -22.87 -12.84
C LYS A 110 4.98 -21.59 -13.65
N ILE A 111 5.04 -20.42 -13.00
CA ILE A 111 4.86 -19.11 -13.66
C ILE A 111 5.91 -18.90 -14.76
N LEU A 112 7.18 -19.20 -14.50
CA LEU A 112 8.27 -19.08 -15.49
C LEU A 112 8.06 -20.00 -16.70
N LYS A 113 7.47 -21.18 -16.49
CA LYS A 113 7.14 -22.12 -17.57
C LYS A 113 5.94 -21.66 -18.40
N GLU A 114 4.90 -21.13 -17.77
CA GLU A 114 3.67 -20.68 -18.43
C GLU A 114 3.86 -19.32 -19.13
N HIS A 115 4.74 -18.48 -18.59
CA HIS A 115 5.04 -17.15 -19.11
C HIS A 115 6.55 -16.92 -19.27
N PRO A 116 7.21 -17.55 -20.28
CA PRO A 116 8.63 -17.41 -20.51
C PRO A 116 9.04 -15.95 -20.73
N GLY A 117 10.07 -15.48 -20.03
CA GLY A 117 10.56 -14.12 -20.13
C GLY A 117 9.72 -13.06 -19.41
N THR A 118 8.74 -13.47 -18.60
CA THR A 118 7.95 -12.53 -17.80
C THR A 118 8.80 -11.74 -16.80
N SER A 119 8.51 -10.45 -16.64
CA SER A 119 9.08 -9.64 -15.57
C SER A 119 8.40 -9.87 -14.21
N GLY A 120 7.39 -10.74 -14.18
CA GLY A 120 6.57 -11.00 -13.01
C GLY A 120 5.68 -9.85 -12.58
N SER A 121 4.97 -10.08 -11.49
CA SER A 121 4.08 -9.09 -10.87
C SER A 121 4.19 -9.19 -9.34
N LEU A 122 3.56 -8.25 -8.64
CA LEU A 122 3.43 -8.37 -7.18
C LEU A 122 2.64 -9.63 -6.80
N GLY A 123 1.62 -10.01 -7.59
CA GLY A 123 0.85 -11.24 -7.40
C GLY A 123 1.71 -12.50 -7.47
N CYS A 124 2.68 -12.56 -8.40
CA CYS A 124 3.65 -13.67 -8.47
C CYS A 124 4.49 -13.76 -7.18
N ALA A 125 5.01 -12.63 -6.72
CA ALA A 125 5.85 -12.58 -5.52
C ALA A 125 5.06 -12.93 -4.24
N ILE A 126 3.77 -12.56 -4.17
CA ILE A 126 2.87 -12.99 -3.09
C ILE A 126 2.78 -14.52 -3.05
N SER A 127 2.50 -15.15 -4.19
CA SER A 127 2.36 -16.61 -4.28
C SER A 127 3.61 -17.34 -3.78
N GLU A 128 4.80 -16.88 -4.17
CA GLU A 128 6.06 -17.48 -3.74
C GLU A 128 6.31 -17.27 -2.23
N ALA A 129 6.05 -16.06 -1.72
CA ALA A 129 6.21 -15.76 -0.29
C ALA A 129 5.25 -16.59 0.58
N VAL A 130 4.02 -16.84 0.12
CA VAL A 130 3.04 -17.71 0.78
C VAL A 130 3.51 -19.16 0.77
N GLU A 131 3.98 -19.69 -0.38
CA GLU A 131 4.51 -21.04 -0.46
C GLU A 131 5.64 -21.27 0.55
N VAL A 132 6.58 -20.33 0.67
CA VAL A 132 7.68 -20.43 1.63
C VAL A 132 7.19 -20.34 3.06
N ALA A 133 6.21 -19.50 3.37
CA ALA A 133 5.65 -19.41 4.71
C ALA A 133 4.98 -20.72 5.16
N VAL A 134 4.24 -21.36 4.25
CA VAL A 134 3.53 -22.62 4.54
C VAL A 134 4.50 -23.79 4.67
N SER A 135 5.58 -23.80 3.89
CA SER A 135 6.57 -24.89 3.90
C SER A 135 7.68 -24.75 4.95
N THR A 136 7.74 -23.62 5.68
CA THR A 136 8.80 -23.35 6.67
C THR A 136 8.21 -23.23 8.07
N GLU A 137 8.59 -24.15 8.96
CA GLU A 137 8.12 -24.13 10.34
C GLU A 137 8.55 -22.86 11.09
N GLY A 138 7.61 -22.23 11.78
CA GLY A 138 7.83 -20.99 12.54
C GLY A 138 7.80 -19.72 11.70
N TYR A 139 7.44 -19.80 10.41
CA TYR A 139 7.27 -18.65 9.54
C TYR A 139 5.80 -18.35 9.24
N ARG A 140 5.52 -17.08 8.95
CA ARG A 140 4.21 -16.61 8.44
C ARG A 140 4.41 -15.60 7.34
N TYR A 141 3.47 -15.61 6.40
CA TYR A 141 3.37 -14.57 5.39
C TYR A 141 2.76 -13.30 5.97
N VAL A 142 3.32 -12.16 5.63
CA VAL A 142 2.82 -10.82 5.97
C VAL A 142 2.76 -9.95 4.73
N LEU A 143 1.76 -9.05 4.66
CA LEU A 143 1.44 -8.27 3.47
C LEU A 143 1.43 -6.76 3.78
N GLY A 144 1.97 -5.96 2.86
CA GLY A 144 2.13 -4.51 3.01
C GLY A 144 0.96 -3.65 2.54
N SER A 145 -0.10 -4.25 1.97
CA SER A 145 -1.27 -3.54 1.46
C SER A 145 -2.49 -4.47 1.36
N VAL A 146 -3.57 -4.04 0.73
CA VAL A 146 -4.77 -4.83 0.35
C VAL A 146 -5.62 -5.30 1.52
N LEU A 147 -5.05 -6.00 2.50
CA LEU A 147 -5.81 -6.65 3.57
C LEU A 147 -6.35 -5.63 4.60
N SER A 148 -7.54 -5.90 5.11
CA SER A 148 -8.25 -5.02 6.05
C SER A 148 -7.45 -4.67 7.30
N GLN A 149 -6.66 -5.62 7.85
CA GLN A 149 -5.78 -5.33 9.00
C GLN A 149 -4.66 -4.35 8.64
N VAL A 150 -4.16 -4.36 7.40
CA VAL A 150 -3.16 -3.37 6.95
C VAL A 150 -3.79 -1.99 6.89
N LEU A 151 -4.99 -1.87 6.31
CA LEU A 151 -5.72 -0.61 6.29
C LEU A 151 -5.98 -0.10 7.72
N LEU A 152 -6.40 -0.99 8.63
CA LEU A 152 -6.59 -0.66 10.05
C LEU A 152 -5.33 -0.07 10.69
N HIS A 153 -4.15 -0.66 10.46
CA HIS A 153 -2.89 -0.08 10.96
C HIS A 153 -2.59 1.28 10.35
N GLN A 154 -3.00 1.53 9.10
CA GLN A 154 -2.77 2.80 8.42
C GLN A 154 -3.77 3.90 8.82
N THR A 155 -4.85 3.58 9.55
CA THR A 155 -5.83 4.60 10.01
C THR A 155 -5.18 5.68 10.87
N VAL A 156 -4.04 5.41 11.48
CA VAL A 156 -3.25 6.40 12.23
C VAL A 156 -2.95 7.65 11.38
N ILE A 157 -2.79 7.50 10.06
CA ILE A 157 -2.56 8.61 9.12
C ILE A 157 -3.76 9.57 9.11
N GLY A 158 -4.94 9.02 8.87
CA GLY A 158 -6.19 9.79 8.83
C GLY A 158 -6.56 10.40 10.18
N LEU A 159 -6.44 9.62 11.26
CA LEU A 159 -6.72 10.09 12.62
C LEU A 159 -5.85 11.27 13.02
N GLU A 160 -4.53 11.21 12.78
CA GLU A 160 -3.63 12.33 13.03
C GLU A 160 -3.93 13.53 12.14
N THR A 161 -4.26 13.27 10.85
CA THR A 161 -4.64 14.33 9.90
C THR A 161 -5.87 15.06 10.41
N LYS A 162 -6.92 14.34 10.82
CA LYS A 162 -8.13 14.92 11.33
C LYS A 162 -7.89 15.73 12.61
N ILE A 163 -7.15 15.18 13.58
CA ILE A 163 -6.80 15.89 14.81
C ILE A 163 -6.04 17.20 14.50
N ALA A 164 -5.11 17.16 13.55
CA ALA A 164 -4.37 18.36 13.16
C ALA A 164 -5.25 19.40 12.47
N LEU A 165 -6.14 18.98 11.59
CA LEU A 165 -7.09 19.88 10.91
C LEU A 165 -8.09 20.50 11.90
N ASP A 166 -8.69 19.69 12.78
CA ASP A 166 -9.63 20.12 13.79
C ASP A 166 -9.00 21.16 14.75
N LYS A 167 -7.73 20.96 15.14
CA LYS A 167 -7.00 21.91 15.98
C LYS A 167 -6.91 23.32 15.38
N TYR A 168 -6.89 23.41 14.06
CA TYR A 168 -6.81 24.69 13.33
C TYR A 168 -8.16 25.12 12.74
N GLY A 169 -9.26 24.43 13.05
CA GLY A 169 -10.59 24.74 12.53
C GLY A 169 -10.71 24.56 11.01
N ILE A 170 -9.95 23.63 10.44
CA ILE A 170 -9.92 23.37 9.00
C ILE A 170 -10.78 22.14 8.68
N THR A 171 -11.73 22.28 7.77
CA THR A 171 -12.46 21.17 7.15
C THR A 171 -11.99 21.05 5.70
N PRO A 172 -11.48 19.89 5.26
CA PRO A 172 -11.08 19.73 3.86
C PRO A 172 -12.31 19.59 2.97
N ASP A 173 -12.30 20.20 1.79
CA ASP A 173 -13.31 19.98 0.76
C ASP A 173 -12.98 18.72 -0.07
N ILE A 174 -11.69 18.53 -0.36
CA ILE A 174 -11.19 17.45 -1.21
C ILE A 174 -10.08 16.70 -0.49
N ILE A 175 -10.13 15.37 -0.51
CA ILE A 175 -9.10 14.49 0.02
C ILE A 175 -8.58 13.61 -1.12
N ILE A 176 -7.26 13.65 -1.36
CA ILE A 176 -6.63 12.92 -2.46
C ILE A 176 -5.60 11.96 -1.89
N GLY A 177 -5.63 10.71 -2.35
CA GLY A 177 -4.62 9.72 -1.98
C GLY A 177 -4.27 8.78 -3.13
N CYS A 178 -3.06 8.21 -3.11
CA CYS A 178 -2.67 7.23 -4.12
C CYS A 178 -3.29 5.87 -3.84
N ALA A 179 -3.67 5.19 -4.91
CA ALA A 179 -4.34 3.89 -4.90
C ALA A 179 -3.52 2.85 -5.68
N GLY A 180 -2.90 1.94 -4.94
CA GLY A 180 -2.36 0.68 -5.43
C GLY A 180 -3.21 -0.44 -4.87
N GLY A 181 -2.75 -1.12 -3.79
CA GLY A 181 -3.58 -2.06 -3.05
C GLY A 181 -4.55 -1.41 -2.04
N GLY A 182 -4.58 -0.08 -1.91
CA GLY A 182 -5.54 0.66 -1.08
C GLY A 182 -5.05 1.07 0.32
N SER A 183 -3.86 0.66 0.77
CA SER A 183 -3.43 0.95 2.15
C SER A 183 -3.17 2.43 2.42
N ASN A 184 -2.66 3.18 1.44
CA ASN A 184 -2.42 4.62 1.59
C ASN A 184 -3.73 5.39 1.66
N ILE A 185 -4.55 5.29 0.61
CA ILE A 185 -5.84 5.99 0.56
C ILE A 185 -6.77 5.54 1.68
N GLY A 186 -6.92 4.23 1.93
CA GLY A 186 -7.79 3.70 2.97
C GLY A 186 -7.40 4.14 4.38
N GLY A 187 -6.10 4.23 4.68
CA GLY A 187 -5.61 4.76 5.94
C GLY A 187 -5.92 6.25 6.12
N LEU A 188 -5.67 7.05 5.07
CA LEU A 188 -5.91 8.50 5.10
C LEU A 188 -7.40 8.84 5.27
N ILE A 189 -8.26 8.21 4.49
CA ILE A 189 -9.69 8.58 4.43
C ILE A 189 -10.53 8.02 5.57
N SER A 190 -10.02 7.08 6.36
CA SER A 190 -10.80 6.31 7.33
C SER A 190 -11.68 7.16 8.27
N PRO A 191 -11.21 8.24 8.94
CA PRO A 191 -12.09 9.05 9.79
C PRO A 191 -13.11 9.88 8.98
N PHE A 192 -12.73 10.33 7.79
CA PHE A 192 -13.56 11.14 6.91
C PHE A 192 -14.68 10.31 6.27
N ALA A 193 -14.35 9.15 5.73
CA ALA A 193 -15.34 8.19 5.24
C ALA A 193 -16.30 7.74 6.36
N GLY A 194 -15.80 7.60 7.60
CA GLY A 194 -16.62 7.33 8.76
C GLY A 194 -17.64 8.43 9.04
N GLU A 195 -17.27 9.71 8.93
CA GLU A 195 -18.21 10.84 9.05
C GLU A 195 -19.25 10.85 7.91
N MET A 196 -18.83 10.54 6.67
CA MET A 196 -19.75 10.42 5.52
C MET A 196 -20.78 9.30 5.73
N LEU A 197 -20.32 8.13 6.16
CA LEU A 197 -21.20 6.98 6.43
C LEU A 197 -22.21 7.22 7.56
N ARG A 198 -21.90 8.11 8.51
CA ARG A 198 -22.83 8.51 9.56
C ARG A 198 -23.71 9.69 9.17
N GLY A 199 -23.53 10.27 7.98
CA GLY A 199 -24.25 11.45 7.52
C GLY A 199 -23.88 12.75 8.29
N GLU A 200 -22.70 12.80 8.88
CA GLU A 200 -22.25 13.95 9.66
C GLU A 200 -21.63 15.05 8.80
N LYS A 201 -20.89 14.65 7.76
CA LYS A 201 -20.22 15.54 6.80
C LYS A 201 -20.13 14.88 5.44
N ASP A 202 -19.87 15.70 4.43
CA ASP A 202 -19.59 15.24 3.07
C ASP A 202 -18.21 15.73 2.63
N TYR A 203 -17.49 14.90 1.88
CA TYR A 203 -16.14 15.15 1.38
C TYR A 203 -16.01 14.61 -0.04
N GLN A 204 -15.36 15.36 -0.92
CA GLN A 204 -14.92 14.76 -2.19
C GLN A 204 -13.63 13.97 -1.95
N ILE A 205 -13.70 12.65 -2.08
CA ILE A 205 -12.53 11.76 -1.91
C ILE A 205 -12.12 11.22 -3.27
N ILE A 206 -10.85 11.41 -3.64
CA ILE A 206 -10.32 11.01 -4.94
C ILE A 206 -9.16 10.03 -4.75
N ALA A 207 -9.34 8.79 -5.21
CA ALA A 207 -8.31 7.78 -5.31
C ALA A 207 -7.57 7.93 -6.64
N VAL A 208 -6.25 8.14 -6.61
CA VAL A 208 -5.43 8.30 -7.81
C VAL A 208 -4.60 7.05 -8.03
N GLU A 209 -4.78 6.39 -9.18
CA GLU A 209 -4.09 5.17 -9.57
C GLU A 209 -3.27 5.36 -10.85
N PRO A 210 -2.23 4.54 -11.09
CA PRO A 210 -1.46 4.60 -12.33
C PRO A 210 -2.28 4.03 -13.49
N ALA A 211 -2.22 4.67 -14.65
CA ALA A 211 -2.89 4.18 -15.86
C ALA A 211 -2.40 2.80 -16.33
N SER A 212 -1.24 2.36 -15.86
CA SER A 212 -0.70 1.00 -16.11
C SER A 212 -1.30 -0.09 -15.21
N CYS A 213 -2.00 0.27 -14.11
CA CYS A 213 -2.67 -0.65 -13.19
C CYS A 213 -4.00 -0.03 -12.70
N PRO A 214 -4.96 0.20 -13.61
CA PRO A 214 -6.17 0.98 -13.32
C PRO A 214 -7.26 0.10 -12.71
N SER A 215 -7.02 -0.46 -11.53
CA SER A 215 -7.91 -1.44 -10.90
C SER A 215 -9.30 -0.90 -10.59
N LEU A 216 -9.42 0.35 -10.14
CA LEU A 216 -10.71 0.99 -9.87
C LEU A 216 -11.39 1.47 -11.16
N THR A 217 -10.65 2.18 -12.03
CA THR A 217 -11.26 2.83 -13.20
C THR A 217 -11.53 1.90 -14.38
N ARG A 218 -10.85 0.76 -14.48
CA ARG A 218 -11.00 -0.22 -15.58
C ARG A 218 -11.17 -1.68 -15.12
N GLY A 219 -11.03 -1.94 -13.83
CA GLY A 219 -11.28 -3.27 -13.26
C GLY A 219 -12.76 -3.59 -13.14
N VAL A 220 -13.04 -4.82 -12.75
CA VAL A 220 -14.39 -5.29 -12.45
C VAL A 220 -14.53 -5.56 -10.95
N TYR A 221 -15.70 -5.31 -10.37
CA TYR A 221 -15.99 -5.62 -8.98
C TYR A 221 -16.42 -7.08 -8.84
N ALA A 222 -15.49 -7.95 -8.46
CA ALA A 222 -15.69 -9.38 -8.43
C ALA A 222 -14.88 -10.05 -7.30
N TYR A 223 -15.16 -11.34 -7.05
CA TYR A 223 -14.28 -12.18 -6.24
C TYR A 223 -13.07 -12.58 -7.07
N ASP A 224 -11.88 -12.33 -6.54
CA ASP A 224 -10.61 -12.68 -7.17
C ASP A 224 -9.57 -13.09 -6.13
N PHE A 225 -8.51 -13.74 -6.56
CA PHE A 225 -7.37 -14.09 -5.71
C PHE A 225 -6.45 -12.87 -5.51
N CYS A 226 -5.89 -12.76 -4.32
CA CYS A 226 -4.91 -11.71 -4.03
C CYS A 226 -3.55 -11.96 -4.70
N ASP A 227 -3.34 -13.14 -5.30
CA ASP A 227 -2.08 -13.59 -5.88
C ASP A 227 -2.26 -14.38 -7.19
N THR A 228 -1.24 -14.34 -8.04
CA THR A 228 -1.28 -14.97 -9.37
C THR A 228 -1.31 -16.50 -9.31
N GLY A 229 -0.71 -17.10 -8.31
CA GLY A 229 -0.70 -18.57 -8.12
C GLY A 229 -1.96 -19.13 -7.50
N MET A 230 -2.93 -18.28 -7.14
CA MET A 230 -4.24 -18.65 -6.56
C MET A 230 -4.09 -19.46 -5.24
N VAL A 231 -3.07 -19.14 -4.44
CA VAL A 231 -2.81 -19.79 -3.14
C VAL A 231 -3.43 -19.01 -1.97
N CYS A 232 -3.79 -17.74 -2.17
CA CYS A 232 -4.49 -16.92 -1.19
C CYS A 232 -6.02 -17.13 -1.28
N PRO A 233 -6.78 -16.82 -0.21
CA PRO A 233 -8.23 -16.83 -0.27
C PRO A 233 -8.80 -15.81 -1.27
N LEU A 234 -9.99 -16.10 -1.80
CA LEU A 234 -10.77 -15.15 -2.59
C LEU A 234 -11.17 -13.93 -1.74
N SER A 235 -11.10 -12.76 -2.37
CA SER A 235 -11.54 -11.50 -1.78
C SER A 235 -12.38 -10.72 -2.79
N LYS A 236 -13.47 -10.11 -2.35
CA LYS A 236 -14.28 -9.26 -3.23
C LYS A 236 -13.58 -7.92 -3.38
N MET A 237 -13.25 -7.56 -4.62
CA MET A 237 -12.42 -6.39 -4.93
C MET A 237 -12.69 -5.86 -6.35
N TYR A 238 -12.32 -4.63 -6.60
CA TYR A 238 -12.08 -4.17 -7.98
C TYR A 238 -10.75 -4.76 -8.45
N THR A 239 -10.78 -5.53 -9.53
CA THR A 239 -9.63 -6.29 -10.03
C THR A 239 -9.47 -6.23 -11.53
N LEU A 240 -8.22 -6.33 -11.99
CA LEU A 240 -7.82 -6.50 -13.39
C LEU A 240 -7.63 -7.98 -13.76
N GLY A 241 -7.82 -8.90 -12.78
CA GLY A 241 -7.52 -10.31 -12.88
C GLY A 241 -6.22 -10.70 -12.16
N CYS A 242 -6.23 -11.80 -11.40
CA CYS A 242 -5.07 -12.25 -10.62
C CYS A 242 -3.86 -12.65 -11.48
N ASP A 243 -4.06 -12.92 -12.76
CA ASP A 243 -3.05 -13.20 -13.79
C ASP A 243 -2.53 -11.92 -14.49
N PHE A 244 -3.09 -10.75 -14.18
CA PHE A 244 -2.68 -9.48 -14.79
C PHE A 244 -1.23 -9.14 -14.44
N ILE A 245 -0.40 -8.98 -15.46
CA ILE A 245 0.99 -8.53 -15.34
C ILE A 245 1.09 -7.10 -15.88
N PRO A 246 1.34 -6.11 -15.01
CA PRO A 246 1.46 -4.72 -15.46
C PRO A 246 2.64 -4.52 -16.38
N SER A 247 2.48 -3.60 -17.34
CA SER A 247 3.59 -3.17 -18.21
C SER A 247 4.78 -2.64 -17.39
N ALA A 248 5.97 -2.64 -17.99
CA ALA A 248 7.24 -2.25 -17.35
C ALA A 248 7.36 -0.73 -17.06
N ASN A 249 6.28 -0.09 -16.61
CA ASN A 249 6.24 1.32 -16.24
C ASN A 249 6.67 1.51 -14.79
N HIS A 250 7.27 2.66 -14.49
CA HIS A 250 7.52 3.05 -13.11
C HIS A 250 6.25 3.58 -12.47
N ALA A 251 5.77 2.92 -11.42
CA ALA A 251 4.57 3.32 -10.67
C ALA A 251 4.78 3.25 -9.15
N GLY A 252 6.04 3.26 -8.68
CA GLY A 252 6.40 3.49 -7.29
C GLY A 252 5.75 2.59 -6.23
N GLY A 253 5.43 1.33 -6.54
CA GLY A 253 4.72 0.42 -5.61
C GLY A 253 3.21 0.39 -5.83
N LEU A 254 2.68 1.03 -6.87
CA LEU A 254 1.27 1.00 -7.25
C LEU A 254 0.99 0.01 -8.40
N ARG A 255 1.75 -1.08 -8.50
CA ARG A 255 1.67 -2.09 -9.58
C ARG A 255 1.04 -3.38 -9.04
N TYR A 256 -0.25 -3.32 -8.75
CA TYR A 256 -0.99 -4.47 -8.23
C TYR A 256 -2.34 -4.59 -8.94
N HIS A 257 -2.80 -5.82 -9.20
CA HIS A 257 -3.99 -6.09 -10.02
C HIS A 257 -5.31 -5.80 -9.31
N GLY A 258 -5.32 -5.73 -7.97
CA GLY A 258 -6.56 -5.61 -7.18
C GLY A 258 -6.53 -4.52 -6.12
N MET A 259 -7.70 -4.06 -5.74
CA MET A 259 -7.91 -3.06 -4.69
C MET A 259 -8.42 -3.72 -3.41
N SER A 260 -8.04 -3.20 -2.24
CA SER A 260 -8.59 -3.69 -0.97
C SER A 260 -10.11 -3.70 -0.96
N SER A 261 -10.72 -4.69 -0.32
CA SER A 261 -12.17 -4.84 -0.27
C SER A 261 -12.88 -3.61 0.31
N ILE A 262 -12.29 -2.97 1.32
CA ILE A 262 -12.86 -1.76 1.94
C ILE A 262 -12.90 -0.59 0.94
N VAL A 263 -11.80 -0.31 0.26
CA VAL A 263 -11.75 0.79 -0.73
C VAL A 263 -12.60 0.47 -1.94
N SER A 264 -12.64 -0.79 -2.36
CA SER A 264 -13.52 -1.26 -3.44
C SER A 264 -14.98 -1.04 -3.12
N GLU A 265 -15.42 -1.39 -1.91
CA GLU A 265 -16.80 -1.20 -1.45
C GLU A 265 -17.17 0.30 -1.42
N LEU A 266 -16.29 1.16 -0.87
CA LEU A 266 -16.54 2.60 -0.85
C LEU A 266 -16.66 3.19 -2.26
N TYR A 267 -15.88 2.69 -3.21
CA TYR A 267 -15.95 3.09 -4.60
C TYR A 267 -17.21 2.59 -5.30
N ASP A 268 -17.60 1.33 -5.08
CA ASP A 268 -18.81 0.73 -5.63
C ASP A 268 -20.09 1.43 -5.15
N GLN A 269 -20.08 1.89 -3.89
CA GLN A 269 -21.16 2.70 -3.30
C GLN A 269 -21.15 4.17 -3.73
N GLY A 270 -20.19 4.61 -4.53
CA GLY A 270 -20.06 6.00 -4.99
C GLY A 270 -19.60 6.99 -3.91
N LEU A 271 -19.06 6.52 -2.79
CA LEU A 271 -18.54 7.37 -1.71
C LEU A 271 -17.16 7.95 -2.01
N ILE A 272 -16.44 7.36 -2.96
CA ILE A 272 -15.15 7.86 -3.44
C ILE A 272 -15.11 7.85 -4.96
N GLU A 273 -14.36 8.78 -5.53
CA GLU A 273 -14.04 8.82 -6.96
C GLU A 273 -12.70 8.14 -7.23
N ALA A 274 -12.47 7.69 -8.45
CA ALA A 274 -11.15 7.20 -8.90
C ALA A 274 -10.71 7.90 -10.18
N ARG A 275 -9.39 8.14 -10.28
CA ARG A 275 -8.76 8.69 -11.48
C ARG A 275 -7.46 7.98 -11.79
N SER A 276 -7.27 7.57 -13.04
CA SER A 276 -6.01 7.02 -13.52
C SER A 276 -5.16 8.10 -14.17
N VAL A 277 -3.84 8.07 -13.91
CA VAL A 277 -2.88 9.09 -14.37
C VAL A 277 -1.71 8.42 -15.08
N GLU A 278 -1.31 8.97 -16.22
CA GLU A 278 -0.16 8.49 -16.98
C GLU A 278 1.17 8.80 -16.30
N GLN A 279 2.14 7.89 -16.45
CA GLN A 279 3.47 8.00 -15.85
C GLN A 279 4.14 9.36 -16.12
N THR A 280 4.04 9.86 -17.35
CA THR A 280 4.67 11.13 -17.76
C THR A 280 4.05 12.33 -17.05
N GLU A 281 2.75 12.30 -16.77
CA GLU A 281 2.06 13.35 -16.01
C GLU A 281 2.48 13.32 -14.53
N VAL A 282 2.63 12.10 -13.96
CA VAL A 282 3.14 11.94 -12.59
C VAL A 282 4.55 12.52 -12.46
N PHE A 283 5.43 12.27 -13.42
CA PHE A 283 6.79 12.84 -13.40
C PHE A 283 6.80 14.36 -13.52
N LYS A 284 5.98 14.94 -14.39
CA LYS A 284 5.82 16.40 -14.49
C LYS A 284 5.30 17.01 -13.19
N ALA A 285 4.32 16.35 -12.55
CA ALA A 285 3.80 16.81 -11.26
C ALA A 285 4.86 16.73 -10.16
N ALA A 286 5.65 15.65 -10.11
CA ALA A 286 6.75 15.50 -9.16
C ALA A 286 7.83 16.56 -9.36
N GLU A 287 8.22 16.85 -10.59
CA GLU A 287 9.15 17.94 -10.92
C GLU A 287 8.58 19.30 -10.51
N THR A 288 7.30 19.53 -10.75
CA THR A 288 6.61 20.75 -10.35
C THR A 288 6.61 20.93 -8.83
N PHE A 289 6.39 19.85 -8.10
CA PHE A 289 6.38 19.86 -6.63
C PHE A 289 7.79 20.08 -6.04
N ALA A 290 8.83 19.50 -6.66
CA ALA A 290 10.21 19.57 -6.16
C ALA A 290 10.91 20.93 -6.39
N ARG A 291 10.46 21.71 -7.38
CA ARG A 291 10.99 23.05 -7.73
C ARG A 291 10.25 24.17 -7.02
#